data_77c1bcd3317babd41a8caf9528b66b4d
#
_entry.id   77c1bcd3317babd41a8caf9528b66b4d
#
_cell.length_a   1.000
_cell.length_b   1.000
_cell.length_c   1.000
_cell.angle_alpha   90.00
_cell.angle_beta   90.00
_cell.angle_gamma   90.00
#
_symmetry.space_group_name_H-M   'P 1'
#
loop_
_entity.id
_entity.type
_entity.pdbx_description
1 polymer ?
#
loop_
_entity_poly.entity_id
_entity_poly.type
_entity_poly.pdbx_seq_one_letter_code
_entity_poly.pdbx_strand_id
1 'polypeptide(L)' 'MTRIDAINLAISKGGGIVRFAKSMGVSHQAVYAWKRRGWVPVEKAVVIEAAYGIPRDDLMSPDLVRALAAPGTDLL' A
#
# COMPACT_ATOMS: atom_id res chain seq x y z
N MET A 1 -10.37 -0.65 8.66
CA MET A 1 -9.12 0.15 8.59
C MET A 1 -9.16 1.02 7.36
N THR A 2 -8.88 2.30 7.50
CA THR A 2 -8.78 3.18 6.33
C THR A 2 -7.43 2.97 5.64
N ARG A 3 -7.32 3.43 4.38
CA ARG A 3 -6.03 3.33 3.67
C ARG A 3 -4.94 4.12 4.35
N ILE A 4 -5.27 5.30 4.88
CA ILE A 4 -4.29 6.10 5.62
C ILE A 4 -3.84 5.36 6.87
N ASP A 5 -4.76 4.72 7.59
CA ASP A 5 -4.41 3.94 8.77
C ASP A 5 -3.53 2.74 8.39
N ALA A 6 -3.84 2.07 7.28
CA ALA A 6 -3.05 0.93 6.81
C ALA A 6 -1.62 1.36 6.46
N ILE A 7 -1.47 2.49 5.78
CA ILE A 7 -0.14 3.02 5.43
C ILE A 7 0.63 3.37 6.70
N ASN A 8 -0.02 4.07 7.63
CA ASN A 8 0.64 4.45 8.88
C ASN A 8 1.02 3.23 9.72
N LEU A 9 0.18 2.20 9.72
CA LEU A 9 0.50 0.96 10.42
C LEU A 9 1.72 0.28 9.79
N ALA A 10 1.78 0.24 8.46
CA ALA A 10 2.93 -0.34 7.75
C ALA A 10 4.22 0.42 8.10
N ILE A 11 4.17 1.73 8.11
CA ILE A 11 5.33 2.57 8.46
C ILE A 11 5.76 2.27 9.89
N SER A 12 4.82 2.17 10.82
CA SER A 12 5.10 1.88 12.21
C SER A 12 5.75 0.49 12.35
N LYS A 13 5.19 -0.52 11.71
CA LYS A 13 5.74 -1.87 11.74
C LYS A 13 7.12 -1.93 11.09
N GLY A 14 7.38 -1.09 10.12
CA GLY A 14 8.67 -1.00 9.44
C GLY A 14 9.72 -0.20 10.19
N GLY A 15 9.40 0.34 11.36
CA GLY A 15 10.36 1.07 12.18
C GLY A 15 10.48 2.55 11.89
N GLY A 16 9.45 3.15 11.28
CA GLY A 16 9.42 4.57 10.93
C GLY A 16 9.67 4.81 9.45
N ILE A 17 9.48 6.03 9.01
CA ILE A 17 9.50 6.36 7.57
C ILE A 17 10.81 5.99 6.90
N VAL A 18 11.94 6.32 7.50
CA VAL A 18 13.25 6.09 6.87
C VAL A 18 13.53 4.60 6.73
N ARG A 19 13.31 3.84 7.80
CA ARG A 19 13.54 2.39 7.76
C ARG A 19 12.54 1.70 6.84
N PHE A 20 11.30 2.12 6.89
CA PHE A 20 10.26 1.55 6.03
C PHE A 20 10.58 1.81 4.55
N ALA A 21 10.96 3.04 4.20
CA ALA A 21 11.33 3.38 2.82
C ALA A 21 12.50 2.52 2.35
N LYS A 22 13.50 2.37 3.20
CA LYS A 22 14.67 1.56 2.87
C LYS A 22 14.28 0.10 2.63
N SER A 23 13.40 -0.45 3.47
CA SER A 23 12.92 -1.82 3.30
C SER A 23 12.13 -1.99 2.02
N MET A 24 11.43 -0.96 1.58
CA MET A 24 10.65 -1.01 0.34
C MET A 24 11.49 -0.69 -0.89
N GLY A 25 12.73 -0.29 -0.73
CA GLY A 25 13.59 0.08 -1.85
C GLY A 25 13.22 1.38 -2.51
N VAL A 26 12.64 2.32 -1.75
CA VAL A 26 12.21 3.61 -2.27
C VAL A 26 12.74 4.74 -1.40
N SER A 27 12.66 5.97 -1.89
CA SER A 27 13.04 7.13 -1.11
C SER A 27 11.94 7.46 -0.09
N HIS A 28 12.30 8.17 0.98
CA HIS A 28 11.28 8.59 1.95
C HIS A 28 10.30 9.59 1.34
N GLN A 29 10.70 10.34 0.29
CA GLN A 29 9.76 11.20 -0.42
C GLN A 29 8.65 10.39 -1.09
N ALA A 30 8.97 9.20 -1.60
CA ALA A 30 7.95 8.32 -2.18
C ALA A 30 6.93 7.91 -1.12
N VAL A 31 7.40 7.58 0.09
CA VAL A 31 6.50 7.21 1.18
C VAL A 31 5.61 8.40 1.58
N TYR A 32 6.16 9.61 1.64
CA TYR A 32 5.35 10.79 1.91
C TYR A 32 4.30 11.01 0.83
N ALA A 33 4.65 10.74 -0.44
CA ALA A 33 3.68 10.85 -1.53
C ALA A 33 2.55 9.84 -1.35
N TRP A 34 2.85 8.61 -0.93
CA TRP A 34 1.82 7.60 -0.65
C TRP A 34 0.88 8.07 0.46
N LYS A 35 1.43 8.63 1.54
CA LYS A 35 0.61 9.16 2.62
C LYS A 35 -0.29 10.30 2.13
N ARG A 36 0.26 11.18 1.28
CA ARG A 36 -0.47 12.35 0.80
C ARG A 36 -1.61 11.96 -0.12
N ARG A 37 -1.38 11.02 -1.04
CA ARG A 37 -2.44 10.58 -1.97
C ARG A 37 -3.33 9.48 -1.37
N GLY A 38 -2.89 8.79 -0.33
CA GLY A 38 -3.70 7.84 0.41
C GLY A 38 -3.63 6.39 -0.06
N TRP A 39 -2.68 6.03 -0.95
CA TRP A 39 -2.52 4.64 -1.39
C TRP A 39 -1.11 4.43 -1.91
N VAL A 40 -0.72 3.14 -2.00
CA VAL A 40 0.62 2.74 -2.44
C VAL A 40 0.53 2.00 -3.78
N PRO A 41 1.63 1.93 -4.54
CA PRO A 41 1.64 1.14 -5.77
C PRO A 41 1.33 -0.32 -5.48
N VAL A 42 0.69 -1.00 -6.44
CA VAL A 42 0.22 -2.36 -6.23
C VAL A 42 1.36 -3.32 -5.86
N GLU A 43 2.52 -3.19 -6.49
CA GLU A 43 3.64 -4.08 -6.17
C GLU A 43 4.15 -3.85 -4.76
N LYS A 44 4.05 -2.64 -4.25
CA LYS A 44 4.44 -2.35 -2.86
C LYS A 44 3.37 -2.82 -1.89
N ALA A 45 2.10 -2.75 -2.27
CA ALA A 45 1.01 -3.26 -1.45
C ALA A 45 1.16 -4.77 -1.21
N VAL A 46 1.56 -5.51 -2.24
CA VAL A 46 1.80 -6.95 -2.12
C VAL A 46 2.95 -7.23 -1.17
N VAL A 47 4.02 -6.47 -1.27
CA VAL A 47 5.19 -6.64 -0.38
C VAL A 47 4.81 -6.32 1.07
N ILE A 48 4.06 -5.25 1.27
CA ILE A 48 3.62 -4.84 2.61
C ILE A 48 2.71 -5.91 3.23
N GLU A 49 1.80 -6.45 2.44
CA GLU A 49 0.93 -7.52 2.92
C GLU A 49 1.74 -8.73 3.36
N ALA A 50 2.70 -9.13 2.54
CA ALA A 50 3.54 -10.30 2.85
C ALA A 50 4.40 -10.06 4.09
N ALA A 51 4.92 -8.84 4.25
CA ALA A 51 5.84 -8.53 5.33
C ALA A 51 5.13 -8.25 6.67
N TYR A 52 3.98 -7.59 6.63
CA TYR A 52 3.35 -7.06 7.83
C TYR A 52 1.93 -7.56 8.07
N GLY A 53 1.38 -8.35 7.16
CA GLY A 53 0.04 -8.91 7.33
C GLY A 53 -1.08 -7.90 7.14
N ILE A 54 -0.82 -6.76 6.50
CA ILE A 54 -1.84 -5.76 6.23
C ILE A 54 -2.45 -6.09 4.87
N PRO A 55 -3.78 -6.24 4.77
CA PRO A 55 -4.41 -6.63 3.51
C PRO A 55 -4.07 -5.64 2.39
N ARG A 56 -3.67 -6.16 1.24
CA ARG A 56 -3.28 -5.31 0.09
C ARG A 56 -4.42 -4.41 -0.36
N ASP A 57 -5.65 -4.86 -0.22
CA ASP A 57 -6.82 -4.08 -0.64
C ASP A 57 -6.96 -2.79 0.17
N ASP A 58 -6.44 -2.77 1.39
CA ASP A 58 -6.47 -1.57 2.23
C ASP A 58 -5.34 -0.60 1.90
N LEU A 59 -4.42 -0.99 1.02
CA LEU A 59 -3.25 -0.19 0.65
C LEU A 59 -3.31 0.29 -0.80
N MET A 60 -4.02 -0.41 -1.66
CA MET A 60 -4.05 -0.13 -3.09
C MET A 60 -5.01 1.01 -3.42
N SER A 61 -4.84 1.59 -4.61
CA SER A 61 -5.77 2.59 -5.13
C SER A 61 -7.20 2.07 -5.06
N PRO A 62 -8.16 2.86 -4.55
CA PRO A 62 -9.56 2.44 -4.51
C PRO A 62 -10.12 2.09 -5.88
N ASP A 63 -9.67 2.81 -6.91
CA ASP A 63 -10.13 2.52 -8.28
C ASP A 63 -9.63 1.16 -8.75
N LEU A 64 -8.39 0.82 -8.41
CA LEU A 64 -7.83 -0.47 -8.78
C LEU A 64 -8.51 -1.62 -8.03
N VAL A 65 -8.75 -1.45 -6.74
CA VAL A 65 -9.46 -2.45 -5.94
C VAL A 65 -10.84 -2.70 -6.53
N ARG A 66 -11.55 -1.64 -6.87
CA ARG A 66 -12.89 -1.73 -7.45
C ARG A 66 -12.86 -2.42 -8.80
N ALA A 67 -11.88 -2.10 -9.63
CA ALA A 67 -11.74 -2.71 -10.95
C ALA A 67 -11.46 -4.21 -10.86
N LEU A 68 -10.61 -4.61 -9.93
CA LEU A 68 -10.27 -6.03 -9.75
C LEU A 68 -11.42 -6.83 -9.16
N ALA A 69 -12.31 -6.21 -8.42
CA ALA A 69 -13.43 -6.88 -7.80
C ALA A 69 -14.69 -6.88 -8.68
N ALA A 70 -14.72 -6.12 -9.77
CA ALA A 70 -15.91 -5.98 -10.59
C ALA A 70 -16.23 -7.27 -11.32
N PRO A 71 -17.49 -7.70 -11.33
CA PRO A 71 -17.89 -8.91 -12.06
C PRO A 71 -17.65 -8.70 -13.56
N GLY A 72 -17.22 -9.75 -14.26
CA GLY A 72 -17.06 -9.72 -15.71
C GLY A 72 -15.81 -9.03 -16.19
N THR A 73 -14.96 -8.62 -15.30
CA THR A 73 -13.71 -8.02 -15.74
C THR A 73 -12.76 -9.03 -16.27
N ASP A 74 -13.10 -10.22 -16.16
CA ASP A 74 -12.20 -11.24 -16.67
C ASP A 74 -12.29 -11.37 -18.11
N LEU A 75 -12.92 -10.59 -18.69
CA LEU A 75 -13.01 -10.68 -19.98
C LEU A 75 -11.88 -10.90 -20.64
N LEU A 76 -11.62 -11.31 -20.78
CA LEU A 76 -10.52 -11.58 -21.37
C LEU A 76 -10.48 -12.49 -22.17
#